data_7196db079b0f19cafe00cb839a10bc15
#
_entry.id   7196db079b0f19cafe00cb839a10bc15
#
_cell.length_a   1.000
_cell.length_b   1.000
_cell.length_c   1.000
_cell.angle_alpha   90.00
_cell.angle_beta   90.00
_cell.angle_gamma   90.00
#
_symmetry.space_group_name_H-M   'P 1'
#
loop_
_entity.id
_entity.type
_entity.pdbx_description
1 polymer ?
#
loop_
_entity_poly.entity_id
_entity_poly.type
_entity_poly.pdbx_seq_one_letter_code
_entity_poly.pdbx_strand_id
1 'polypeptide(L)'
;MTSHPTVGVEEEFLLIDPLSGEPVARNKQVAASAAEHGVDLQLELTSCQVETTTEVMDTSGALRSELTKLRRIATEAAAANGAQLLAAGLPPTVPHKFPVTPTARYRRIAHRFGMIAHEQGICGCHVHVAVPDREAAIHVSNWLRPWLHVLLALTANSAIYRNTDSGYASFRSVLWSRWPSSGPPPHFDSAAQYDGAVRMLERAGAALDDGMIYWDVRPSANFPTVEVRVCDVPATVAETVLVATLIRAGVMTALRGYDEGEPVPRLADSQIRAAHWKAAHDGLGGEGIDLLGDQSTVPARDLLDRFVETVRPALAQLGDYESVRGEIARVAAEGNGAVRQRRAWRRRGEIADVISELAEAAISG
;
A
#
# COMPACT_ATOMS: atom_id res chain seq x y z
N MET A 1 22.52 -22.76 4.21
CA MET A 1 21.91 -21.67 3.46
C MET A 1 21.22 -20.79 4.48
N THR A 2 21.66 -19.56 4.67
CA THR A 2 20.94 -18.59 5.49
C THR A 2 19.64 -18.29 4.73
N SER A 3 18.50 -18.71 5.26
CA SER A 3 17.21 -18.41 4.65
C SER A 3 16.96 -16.90 4.79
N HIS A 4 16.76 -16.22 3.65
CA HIS A 4 16.34 -14.82 3.68
C HIS A 4 14.90 -14.71 4.21
N PRO A 5 14.50 -13.58 4.84
CA PRO A 5 13.13 -13.40 5.30
C PRO A 5 12.14 -13.59 4.13
N THR A 6 11.06 -14.31 4.38
CA THR A 6 9.99 -14.51 3.42
C THR A 6 9.13 -13.25 3.27
N VAL A 7 8.37 -13.16 2.18
CA VAL A 7 7.50 -12.04 1.88
C VAL A 7 6.09 -12.52 1.51
N GLY A 8 5.06 -11.79 1.96
CA GLY A 8 3.68 -11.93 1.53
C GLY A 8 3.12 -10.57 1.14
N VAL A 9 2.14 -10.54 0.24
CA VAL A 9 1.53 -9.30 -0.25
C VAL A 9 0.02 -9.43 -0.23
N GLU A 10 -0.64 -8.38 0.25
CA GLU A 10 -2.08 -8.15 0.16
C GLU A 10 -2.33 -6.99 -0.81
N GLU A 11 -3.27 -7.17 -1.74
CA GLU A 11 -3.67 -6.12 -2.67
C GLU A 11 -5.18 -5.92 -2.60
N GLU A 12 -5.60 -4.69 -2.32
CA GLU A 12 -7.00 -4.29 -2.31
C GLU A 12 -7.42 -3.74 -3.69
N PHE A 13 -8.59 -4.14 -4.16
CA PHE A 13 -9.10 -3.73 -5.47
C PHE A 13 -10.52 -3.19 -5.38
N LEU A 14 -10.82 -2.21 -6.22
CA LEU A 14 -12.16 -1.68 -6.41
C LEU A 14 -12.95 -2.53 -7.40
N LEU A 15 -14.24 -2.67 -7.12
CA LEU A 15 -15.23 -3.23 -8.03
C LEU A 15 -16.11 -2.09 -8.55
N ILE A 16 -16.13 -1.89 -9.85
CA ILE A 16 -16.93 -0.86 -10.50
C ILE A 16 -17.89 -1.44 -11.54
N ASP A 17 -18.95 -0.73 -11.84
CA ASP A 17 -19.81 -1.01 -12.99
C ASP A 17 -19.07 -0.62 -14.28
N PRO A 18 -18.92 -1.54 -15.27
CA PRO A 18 -18.12 -1.28 -16.46
C PRO A 18 -18.72 -0.21 -17.41
N LEU A 19 -20.02 0.13 -17.26
CA LEU A 19 -20.69 1.12 -18.08
C LEU A 19 -20.67 2.52 -17.47
N SER A 20 -20.99 2.62 -16.17
CA SER A 20 -21.04 3.90 -15.46
C SER A 20 -19.73 4.30 -14.81
N GLY A 21 -18.82 3.36 -14.55
CA GLY A 21 -17.60 3.57 -13.78
C GLY A 21 -17.83 3.77 -12.29
N GLU A 22 -19.05 3.62 -11.81
CA GLU A 22 -19.38 3.78 -10.39
C GLU A 22 -19.03 2.51 -9.58
N PRO A 23 -18.56 2.65 -8.33
CA PRO A 23 -18.35 1.52 -7.44
C PRO A 23 -19.62 0.69 -7.22
N VAL A 24 -19.51 -0.65 -7.34
CA VAL A 24 -20.64 -1.59 -7.18
C VAL A 24 -20.45 -2.55 -6.03
N ALA A 25 -21.51 -2.81 -5.27
CA ALA A 25 -21.52 -3.69 -4.10
C ALA A 25 -21.63 -5.16 -4.51
N ARG A 26 -20.54 -5.77 -4.96
CA ARG A 26 -20.50 -7.16 -5.46
C ARG A 26 -19.42 -8.04 -4.84
N ASN A 27 -18.78 -7.59 -3.76
CA ASN A 27 -17.65 -8.30 -3.18
C ASN A 27 -17.96 -9.77 -2.82
N LYS A 28 -19.15 -10.06 -2.27
CA LYS A 28 -19.54 -11.44 -1.91
C LYS A 28 -19.68 -12.34 -3.12
N GLN A 29 -20.30 -11.85 -4.20
CA GLN A 29 -20.48 -12.60 -5.42
C GLN A 29 -19.13 -12.86 -6.10
N VAL A 30 -18.28 -11.85 -6.17
CA VAL A 30 -16.93 -11.93 -6.74
C VAL A 30 -16.06 -12.89 -5.93
N ALA A 31 -16.09 -12.81 -4.59
CA ALA A 31 -15.36 -13.74 -3.72
C ALA A 31 -15.85 -15.19 -3.88
N ALA A 32 -17.16 -15.41 -3.97
CA ALA A 32 -17.71 -16.74 -4.20
C ALA A 32 -17.26 -17.32 -5.55
N SER A 33 -17.27 -16.50 -6.62
CA SER A 33 -16.80 -16.91 -7.93
C SER A 33 -15.30 -17.20 -7.97
N ALA A 34 -14.47 -16.40 -7.29
CA ALA A 34 -13.02 -16.64 -7.19
C ALA A 34 -12.72 -17.94 -6.41
N ALA A 35 -13.51 -18.27 -5.39
CA ALA A 35 -13.36 -19.49 -4.60
C ALA A 35 -13.56 -20.76 -5.44
N GLU A 36 -14.41 -20.73 -6.47
CA GLU A 36 -14.58 -21.84 -7.43
C GLU A 36 -13.27 -22.12 -8.21
N HIS A 37 -12.38 -21.14 -8.29
CA HIS A 37 -11.06 -21.23 -8.92
C HIS A 37 -9.91 -21.35 -7.90
N GLY A 38 -10.24 -21.64 -6.63
CA GLY A 38 -9.26 -21.87 -5.55
C GLY A 38 -8.60 -20.62 -5.02
N VAL A 39 -9.20 -19.44 -5.16
CA VAL A 39 -8.72 -18.16 -4.60
C VAL A 39 -9.72 -17.65 -3.57
N ASP A 40 -9.25 -17.46 -2.33
CA ASP A 40 -10.03 -16.90 -1.23
C ASP A 40 -9.83 -15.38 -1.18
N LEU A 41 -10.78 -14.64 -1.76
CA LEU A 41 -10.78 -13.17 -1.69
C LEU A 41 -11.36 -12.68 -0.36
N GLN A 42 -10.62 -11.83 0.33
CA GLN A 42 -11.09 -11.24 1.57
C GLN A 42 -12.09 -10.11 1.28
N LEU A 43 -13.07 -9.97 2.19
CA LEU A 43 -14.10 -8.94 2.09
C LEU A 43 -13.68 -7.72 2.89
N GLU A 44 -13.73 -6.55 2.26
CA GLU A 44 -13.35 -5.28 2.85
C GLU A 44 -14.51 -4.52 3.51
N LEU A 45 -14.20 -3.39 4.19
CA LEU A 45 -15.16 -2.53 4.89
C LEU A 45 -16.30 -2.09 3.96
N THR A 46 -16.00 -1.71 2.73
CA THR A 46 -17.04 -1.48 1.72
C THR A 46 -17.30 -2.71 0.87
N SER A 47 -18.57 -2.94 0.54
CA SER A 47 -18.97 -4.02 -0.37
C SER A 47 -18.51 -3.81 -1.83
N CYS A 48 -17.86 -2.69 -2.12
CA CYS A 48 -17.30 -2.37 -3.44
C CYS A 48 -15.81 -2.73 -3.56
N GLN A 49 -15.27 -3.51 -2.63
CA GLN A 49 -13.86 -3.91 -2.60
C GLN A 49 -13.69 -5.40 -2.31
N VAL A 50 -12.62 -5.95 -2.86
CA VAL A 50 -12.08 -7.27 -2.53
C VAL A 50 -10.58 -7.16 -2.33
N GLU A 51 -10.02 -8.09 -1.55
CA GLU A 51 -8.59 -8.18 -1.29
C GLU A 51 -8.07 -9.55 -1.68
N THR A 52 -6.91 -9.58 -2.34
CA THR A 52 -6.12 -10.79 -2.58
C THR A 52 -4.98 -10.88 -1.58
N THR A 53 -4.66 -12.07 -1.13
CA THR A 53 -3.52 -12.36 -0.26
C THR A 53 -2.67 -13.46 -0.91
N THR A 54 -1.37 -13.22 -1.07
CA THR A 54 -0.45 -14.25 -1.58
C THR A 54 -0.14 -15.27 -0.49
N GLU A 55 0.27 -16.46 -0.91
CA GLU A 55 1.01 -17.36 -0.03
C GLU A 55 2.36 -16.73 0.36
N VAL A 56 3.06 -17.38 1.29
CA VAL A 56 4.40 -16.96 1.73
C VAL A 56 5.43 -17.27 0.64
N MET A 57 6.12 -16.24 0.15
CA MET A 57 7.05 -16.34 -0.99
C MET A 57 8.51 -16.16 -0.58
N ASP A 58 9.38 -16.95 -1.21
CA ASP A 58 10.83 -16.90 -0.99
C ASP A 58 11.59 -16.07 -2.03
N THR A 59 10.99 -15.84 -3.22
CA THR A 59 11.61 -15.12 -4.33
C THR A 59 10.66 -14.13 -4.99
N SER A 60 11.22 -13.08 -5.58
CA SER A 60 10.47 -12.09 -6.38
C SER A 60 9.81 -12.71 -7.62
N GLY A 61 10.42 -13.73 -8.22
CA GLY A 61 9.85 -14.46 -9.36
C GLY A 61 8.62 -15.27 -8.97
N ALA A 62 8.63 -15.97 -7.82
CA ALA A 62 7.48 -16.68 -7.29
C ALA A 62 6.36 -15.71 -6.93
N LEU A 63 6.70 -14.58 -6.28
CA LEU A 63 5.76 -13.52 -5.95
C LEU A 63 5.07 -12.96 -7.22
N ARG A 64 5.83 -12.66 -8.28
CA ARG A 64 5.28 -12.21 -9.57
C ARG A 64 4.27 -13.20 -10.13
N SER A 65 4.62 -14.48 -10.15
CA SER A 65 3.75 -15.53 -10.68
C SER A 65 2.43 -15.63 -9.90
N GLU A 66 2.50 -15.56 -8.57
CA GLU A 66 1.32 -15.64 -7.71
C GLU A 66 0.43 -14.39 -7.86
N LEU A 67 1.00 -13.18 -7.82
CA LEU A 67 0.25 -11.93 -8.03
C LEU A 67 -0.44 -11.92 -9.40
N THR A 68 0.25 -12.36 -10.46
CA THR A 68 -0.35 -12.46 -11.81
C THR A 68 -1.54 -13.41 -11.82
N LYS A 69 -1.41 -14.57 -11.17
CA LYS A 69 -2.50 -15.56 -11.03
C LYS A 69 -3.69 -14.98 -10.26
N LEU A 70 -3.43 -14.35 -9.09
CA LEU A 70 -4.45 -13.77 -8.22
C LEU A 70 -5.22 -12.65 -8.91
N ARG A 71 -4.52 -11.70 -9.54
CA ARG A 71 -5.16 -10.59 -10.28
C ARG A 71 -5.98 -11.11 -11.46
N ARG A 72 -5.49 -12.10 -12.21
CA ARG A 72 -6.24 -12.71 -13.31
C ARG A 72 -7.56 -13.33 -12.81
N ILE A 73 -7.51 -14.17 -11.77
CA ILE A 73 -8.70 -14.82 -11.22
C ILE A 73 -9.68 -13.81 -10.65
N ALA A 74 -9.20 -12.80 -9.90
CA ALA A 74 -10.04 -11.74 -9.36
C ALA A 74 -10.73 -10.93 -10.48
N THR A 75 -10.02 -10.64 -11.58
CA THR A 75 -10.57 -9.93 -12.75
C THR A 75 -11.63 -10.76 -13.46
N GLU A 76 -11.38 -12.05 -13.70
CA GLU A 76 -12.32 -12.98 -14.31
C GLU A 76 -13.59 -13.15 -13.43
N ALA A 77 -13.41 -13.29 -12.10
CA ALA A 77 -14.52 -13.38 -11.16
C ALA A 77 -15.35 -12.08 -11.11
N ALA A 78 -14.71 -10.91 -11.16
CA ALA A 78 -15.41 -9.63 -11.24
C ALA A 78 -16.24 -9.55 -12.54
N ALA A 79 -15.65 -9.87 -13.69
CA ALA A 79 -16.33 -9.84 -14.98
C ALA A 79 -17.53 -10.82 -15.04
N ALA A 80 -17.39 -12.04 -14.51
CA ALA A 80 -18.47 -13.02 -14.41
C ALA A 80 -19.66 -12.53 -13.57
N ASN A 81 -19.43 -11.57 -12.68
CA ASN A 81 -20.44 -10.96 -11.82
C ASN A 81 -20.85 -9.54 -12.28
N GLY A 82 -20.56 -9.15 -13.54
CA GLY A 82 -20.95 -7.85 -14.11
C GLY A 82 -20.26 -6.67 -13.43
N ALA A 83 -19.05 -6.87 -12.93
CA ALA A 83 -18.17 -5.83 -12.38
C ALA A 83 -16.83 -5.81 -13.13
N GLN A 84 -16.12 -4.70 -13.01
CA GLN A 84 -14.75 -4.56 -13.47
C GLN A 84 -13.85 -4.31 -12.27
N LEU A 85 -12.71 -5.00 -12.21
CA LEU A 85 -11.71 -4.84 -11.17
C LEU A 85 -10.77 -3.69 -11.53
N LEU A 86 -10.49 -2.80 -10.58
CA LEU A 86 -9.51 -1.72 -10.74
C LEU A 86 -8.44 -1.76 -9.66
N ALA A 87 -7.18 -1.72 -10.07
CA ALA A 87 -6.03 -1.48 -9.21
C ALA A 87 -5.78 0.04 -9.13
N ALA A 88 -6.46 0.72 -8.22
CA ALA A 88 -6.34 2.15 -7.97
C ALA A 88 -6.50 2.46 -6.49
N GLY A 89 -5.68 3.35 -5.93
CA GLY A 89 -5.75 3.70 -4.51
C GLY A 89 -7.06 4.36 -4.10
N LEU A 90 -7.76 4.99 -5.04
CA LEU A 90 -9.09 5.57 -4.86
C LEU A 90 -9.96 5.37 -6.11
N PRO A 91 -11.29 5.27 -5.96
CA PRO A 91 -12.20 5.22 -7.09
C PRO A 91 -12.22 6.57 -7.82
N PRO A 92 -12.08 6.58 -9.15
CA PRO A 92 -12.20 7.81 -9.93
C PRO A 92 -13.56 8.49 -9.79
N THR A 93 -14.64 7.71 -9.68
CA THR A 93 -16.00 8.15 -9.34
C THR A 93 -16.40 7.64 -7.96
N VAL A 94 -17.22 8.38 -7.23
CA VAL A 94 -17.65 7.99 -5.88
C VAL A 94 -19.16 8.08 -5.70
N PRO A 95 -19.78 7.11 -5.01
CA PRO A 95 -21.18 7.22 -4.62
C PRO A 95 -21.34 8.24 -3.49
N HIS A 96 -22.56 8.65 -3.20
CA HIS A 96 -22.85 9.50 -2.05
C HIS A 96 -22.41 8.86 -0.72
N LYS A 97 -22.59 7.55 -0.59
CA LYS A 97 -22.09 6.70 0.51
C LYS A 97 -21.67 5.35 -0.02
N PHE A 98 -20.52 4.86 0.43
CA PHE A 98 -20.15 3.47 0.19
C PHE A 98 -20.99 2.53 1.06
N PRO A 99 -21.53 1.45 0.49
CA PRO A 99 -22.23 0.42 1.25
C PRO A 99 -21.24 -0.37 2.10
N VAL A 100 -21.52 -0.49 3.39
CA VAL A 100 -20.69 -1.25 4.33
C VAL A 100 -20.99 -2.75 4.18
N THR A 101 -19.95 -3.56 4.11
CA THR A 101 -20.05 -5.02 4.09
C THR A 101 -20.77 -5.50 5.36
N PRO A 102 -21.86 -6.29 5.28
CA PRO A 102 -22.74 -6.56 6.40
C PRO A 102 -22.22 -7.66 7.35
N THR A 103 -20.99 -7.48 7.88
CA THR A 103 -20.42 -8.28 8.97
C THR A 103 -20.64 -7.59 10.32
N ALA A 104 -20.58 -8.34 11.43
CA ALA A 104 -20.72 -7.76 12.76
C ALA A 104 -19.61 -6.74 13.07
N ARG A 105 -18.36 -7.03 12.65
CA ARG A 105 -17.19 -6.15 12.82
C ARG A 105 -17.37 -4.84 12.06
N TYR A 106 -17.68 -4.89 10.77
CA TYR A 106 -17.79 -3.69 9.93
C TYR A 106 -18.99 -2.80 10.30
N ARG A 107 -20.10 -3.40 10.77
CA ARG A 107 -21.22 -2.62 11.32
C ARG A 107 -20.82 -1.84 12.59
N ARG A 108 -20.01 -2.44 13.47
CA ARG A 108 -19.48 -1.72 14.66
C ARG A 108 -18.57 -0.57 14.25
N ILE A 109 -17.68 -0.79 13.26
CA ILE A 109 -16.81 0.26 12.73
C ILE A 109 -17.65 1.39 12.12
N ALA A 110 -18.61 1.08 11.26
CA ALA A 110 -19.49 2.09 10.65
C ALA A 110 -20.29 2.89 11.69
N HIS A 111 -20.81 2.22 12.73
CA HIS A 111 -21.52 2.89 13.83
C HIS A 111 -20.59 3.82 14.64
N ARG A 112 -19.35 3.39 14.91
CA ARG A 112 -18.40 4.16 15.72
C ARG A 112 -17.81 5.35 14.98
N PHE A 113 -17.45 5.19 13.71
CA PHE A 113 -16.69 6.19 12.93
C PHE A 113 -17.55 6.99 11.94
N GLY A 114 -18.83 6.64 11.79
CA GLY A 114 -19.79 7.41 11.00
C GLY A 114 -19.33 7.63 9.56
N MET A 115 -19.32 8.89 9.13
CA MET A 115 -18.99 9.26 7.75
C MET A 115 -17.60 8.80 7.30
N ILE A 116 -16.61 8.73 8.19
CA ILE A 116 -15.28 8.21 7.83
C ILE A 116 -15.40 6.79 7.26
N ALA A 117 -16.17 5.90 7.89
CA ALA A 117 -16.37 4.54 7.41
C ALA A 117 -17.21 4.47 6.11
N HIS A 118 -18.11 5.43 5.88
CA HIS A 118 -18.97 5.48 4.70
C HIS A 118 -18.36 6.19 3.49
N GLU A 119 -17.21 6.82 3.66
CA GLU A 119 -16.45 7.45 2.57
C GLU A 119 -15.22 6.63 2.19
N GLN A 120 -15.19 5.33 2.55
CA GLN A 120 -14.10 4.42 2.28
C GLN A 120 -14.30 3.69 0.96
N GLY A 121 -13.45 3.96 0.01
CA GLY A 121 -13.16 3.22 -1.20
C GLY A 121 -11.66 3.28 -1.42
N ILE A 122 -10.90 3.03 -0.35
CA ILE A 122 -9.45 3.20 -0.28
C ILE A 122 -8.80 1.84 -0.47
N CYS A 123 -7.94 1.70 -1.49
CA CYS A 123 -7.22 0.47 -1.79
C CYS A 123 -5.71 0.66 -1.61
N GLY A 124 -5.14 -0.16 -0.74
CA GLY A 124 -3.72 -0.22 -0.46
C GLY A 124 -3.06 -1.48 -0.99
N CYS A 125 -1.75 -1.50 -0.84
CA CYS A 125 -0.91 -2.67 -0.97
C CYS A 125 -0.16 -2.84 0.34
N HIS A 126 -0.32 -3.99 0.99
CA HIS A 126 0.35 -4.30 2.23
C HIS A 126 1.43 -5.36 1.98
N VAL A 127 2.63 -5.10 2.48
CA VAL A 127 3.76 -6.01 2.33
C VAL A 127 4.19 -6.52 3.69
N HIS A 128 4.08 -7.83 3.88
CA HIS A 128 4.51 -8.55 5.06
C HIS A 128 5.89 -9.15 4.84
N VAL A 129 6.83 -8.89 5.74
CA VAL A 129 8.16 -9.50 5.70
C VAL A 129 8.46 -10.15 7.04
N ALA A 130 8.92 -11.40 7.01
CA ALA A 130 9.21 -12.16 8.21
C ALA A 130 10.30 -11.49 9.06
N VAL A 131 10.09 -11.50 10.39
CA VAL A 131 11.04 -11.00 11.39
C VAL A 131 11.13 -12.00 12.55
N PRO A 132 12.28 -12.07 13.27
CA PRO A 132 12.50 -13.08 14.30
C PRO A 132 11.58 -12.90 15.51
N ASP A 133 11.30 -11.68 15.91
CA ASP A 133 10.48 -11.35 17.08
C ASP A 133 9.90 -9.92 17.02
N ARG A 134 9.14 -9.53 18.04
CA ARG A 134 8.47 -8.23 18.09
C ARG A 134 9.42 -7.06 18.35
N GLU A 135 10.53 -7.27 19.07
CA GLU A 135 11.54 -6.20 19.28
C GLU A 135 12.25 -5.90 17.96
N ALA A 136 12.64 -6.93 17.19
CA ALA A 136 13.14 -6.76 15.84
C ALA A 136 12.12 -6.05 14.92
N ALA A 137 10.82 -6.38 15.03
CA ALA A 137 9.77 -5.69 14.27
C ALA A 137 9.69 -4.20 14.60
N ILE A 138 9.86 -3.82 15.88
CA ILE A 138 9.91 -2.40 16.30
C ILE A 138 11.14 -1.70 15.75
N HIS A 139 12.31 -2.33 15.84
CA HIS A 139 13.54 -1.80 15.26
C HIS A 139 13.38 -1.57 13.74
N VAL A 140 12.89 -2.56 13.01
CA VAL A 140 12.61 -2.47 11.57
C VAL A 140 11.60 -1.36 11.27
N SER A 141 10.53 -1.26 12.04
CA SER A 141 9.54 -0.19 11.88
C SER A 141 10.17 1.20 12.04
N ASN A 142 10.99 1.40 13.07
CA ASN A 142 11.72 2.65 13.30
C ASN A 142 12.72 2.96 12.19
N TRP A 143 13.41 1.92 11.66
CA TRP A 143 14.36 2.08 10.57
C TRP A 143 13.67 2.47 9.25
N LEU A 144 12.47 1.94 8.99
CA LEU A 144 11.68 2.24 7.79
C LEU A 144 11.00 3.61 7.83
N ARG A 145 10.72 4.18 9.02
CA ARG A 145 10.00 5.46 9.15
C ARG A 145 10.52 6.58 8.24
N PRO A 146 11.83 6.85 8.14
CA PRO A 146 12.35 7.89 7.25
C PRO A 146 12.24 7.56 5.75
N TRP A 147 11.89 6.33 5.37
CA TRP A 147 11.77 5.87 3.99
C TRP A 147 10.32 5.69 3.51
N LEU A 148 9.34 5.70 4.44
CA LEU A 148 7.93 5.49 4.09
C LEU A 148 7.42 6.47 3.03
N HIS A 149 7.83 7.72 3.09
CA HIS A 149 7.44 8.74 2.12
C HIS A 149 8.00 8.46 0.70
N VAL A 150 9.16 7.81 0.60
CA VAL A 150 9.75 7.40 -0.70
C VAL A 150 8.91 6.27 -1.32
N LEU A 151 8.50 5.29 -0.50
CA LEU A 151 7.61 4.20 -0.94
C LEU A 151 6.23 4.73 -1.36
N LEU A 152 5.69 5.71 -0.61
CA LEU A 152 4.43 6.38 -0.97
C LEU A 152 4.54 7.10 -2.31
N ALA A 153 5.62 7.87 -2.54
CA ALA A 153 5.84 8.58 -3.80
C ALA A 153 5.97 7.62 -4.98
N LEU A 154 6.65 6.48 -4.80
CA LEU A 154 6.83 5.44 -5.81
C LEU A 154 5.49 4.81 -6.22
N THR A 155 4.66 4.45 -5.23
CA THR A 155 3.42 3.70 -5.43
C THR A 155 2.18 4.56 -5.63
N ALA A 156 2.31 5.90 -5.64
CA ALA A 156 1.19 6.81 -5.78
C ALA A 156 0.32 6.45 -7.01
N ASN A 157 -0.96 6.16 -6.76
CA ASN A 157 -1.92 5.68 -7.76
C ASN A 157 -3.37 6.14 -7.44
N SER A 158 -3.53 7.39 -6.97
CA SER A 158 -4.84 7.93 -6.60
C SER A 158 -4.97 9.42 -6.89
N ALA A 159 -4.50 9.85 -8.08
CA ALA A 159 -4.52 11.26 -8.48
C ALA A 159 -5.91 11.75 -8.90
N ILE A 160 -6.72 10.89 -9.52
CA ILE A 160 -8.06 11.24 -9.99
C ILE A 160 -9.09 10.73 -8.99
N TYR A 161 -9.91 11.64 -8.46
CA TYR A 161 -10.93 11.36 -7.45
C TYR A 161 -12.14 12.27 -7.64
N ARG A 162 -13.37 11.74 -7.51
CA ARG A 162 -14.62 12.50 -7.71
C ARG A 162 -14.66 13.21 -9.06
N ASN A 163 -14.28 12.50 -10.12
CA ASN A 163 -14.26 13.00 -11.50
C ASN A 163 -13.38 14.26 -11.70
N THR A 164 -12.28 14.38 -10.94
CA THR A 164 -11.36 15.52 -11.07
C THR A 164 -9.94 15.13 -10.67
N ASP A 165 -8.95 15.88 -11.15
CA ASP A 165 -7.58 15.80 -10.60
C ASP A 165 -7.58 16.40 -9.21
N SER A 166 -7.22 15.61 -8.21
CA SER A 166 -7.19 16.01 -6.80
C SER A 166 -6.07 17.01 -6.47
N GLY A 167 -5.12 17.21 -7.38
CA GLY A 167 -3.89 17.96 -7.11
C GLY A 167 -2.81 17.17 -6.39
N TYR A 168 -3.11 15.92 -5.94
CA TYR A 168 -2.19 15.04 -5.22
C TYR A 168 -1.84 13.81 -6.06
N ALA A 169 -0.64 13.27 -5.92
CA ALA A 169 -0.28 11.99 -6.53
C ALA A 169 -0.91 10.81 -5.78
N SER A 170 -0.90 10.83 -4.44
CA SER A 170 -1.66 9.92 -3.59
C SER A 170 -2.68 10.68 -2.74
N PHE A 171 -3.87 10.87 -3.26
CA PHE A 171 -4.98 11.44 -2.47
C PHE A 171 -5.54 10.41 -1.48
N ARG A 172 -5.30 9.11 -1.72
CA ARG A 172 -5.57 8.04 -0.75
C ARG A 172 -4.92 8.34 0.60
N SER A 173 -3.66 8.69 0.62
CA SER A 173 -2.93 9.02 1.85
C SER A 173 -3.60 10.15 2.65
N VAL A 174 -4.11 11.18 1.95
CA VAL A 174 -4.85 12.29 2.56
C VAL A 174 -6.17 11.81 3.17
N LEU A 175 -6.94 11.00 2.46
CA LEU A 175 -8.21 10.48 2.96
C LEU A 175 -8.01 9.47 4.11
N TRP A 176 -6.96 8.65 4.02
CA TRP A 176 -6.60 7.69 5.05
C TRP A 176 -6.21 8.35 6.36
N SER A 177 -5.56 9.51 6.31
CA SER A 177 -5.15 10.27 7.49
C SER A 177 -6.29 10.73 8.41
N ARG A 178 -7.54 10.56 7.99
CA ARG A 178 -8.73 10.84 8.84
C ARG A 178 -8.97 9.78 9.92
N TRP A 179 -8.39 8.59 9.79
CA TRP A 179 -8.46 7.56 10.81
C TRP A 179 -7.49 7.88 11.97
N PRO A 180 -7.93 7.74 13.24
CA PRO A 180 -7.12 8.17 14.39
C PRO A 180 -5.77 7.45 14.53
N SER A 181 -5.68 6.22 14.03
CA SER A 181 -4.51 5.33 14.14
C SER A 181 -3.71 5.23 12.83
N SER A 182 -3.98 6.09 11.83
CA SER A 182 -3.33 6.08 10.52
C SER A 182 -2.07 6.93 10.46
N GLY A 183 -1.35 6.78 9.36
CA GLY A 183 -0.15 7.56 9.05
C GLY A 183 1.14 6.95 9.60
N PRO A 184 2.27 7.66 9.47
CA PRO A 184 3.54 7.19 9.99
C PRO A 184 3.47 6.94 11.51
N PRO A 185 3.95 5.77 12.00
CA PRO A 185 3.93 5.48 13.43
C PRO A 185 4.84 6.43 14.21
N PRO A 186 4.57 6.67 15.50
CA PRO A 186 5.57 7.24 16.40
C PRO A 186 6.82 6.36 16.46
N HIS A 187 7.93 6.92 16.95
CA HIS A 187 9.08 6.10 17.33
C HIS A 187 8.76 5.33 18.62
N PHE A 188 9.01 4.04 18.65
CA PHE A 188 8.84 3.18 19.83
C PHE A 188 10.19 2.62 20.28
N ASP A 189 10.49 2.72 21.57
CA ASP A 189 11.73 2.20 22.14
C ASP A 189 11.67 0.68 22.40
N SER A 190 10.46 0.09 22.39
CA SER A 190 10.24 -1.34 22.64
C SER A 190 8.85 -1.79 22.18
N ALA A 191 8.68 -3.10 22.03
CA ALA A 191 7.37 -3.73 21.81
C ALA A 191 6.37 -3.41 22.94
N ALA A 192 6.84 -3.34 24.18
CA ALA A 192 5.99 -2.99 25.32
C ALA A 192 5.43 -1.56 25.22
N GLN A 193 6.23 -0.59 24.73
CA GLN A 193 5.78 0.78 24.48
C GLN A 193 4.75 0.83 23.35
N TYR A 194 4.99 0.10 22.25
CA TYR A 194 4.04 -0.05 21.16
C TYR A 194 2.70 -0.61 21.67
N ASP A 195 2.73 -1.72 22.41
CA ASP A 195 1.53 -2.33 22.98
C ASP A 195 0.80 -1.39 23.94
N GLY A 196 1.54 -0.56 24.67
CA GLY A 196 0.98 0.49 25.52
C GLY A 196 0.19 1.54 24.72
N ALA A 197 0.72 1.95 23.58
CA ALA A 197 0.06 2.90 22.66
C ALA A 197 -1.19 2.28 22.02
N VAL A 198 -1.12 1.02 21.57
CA VAL A 198 -2.28 0.27 21.04
C VAL A 198 -3.39 0.21 22.08
N ARG A 199 -3.10 -0.26 23.28
CA ARG A 199 -4.10 -0.30 24.38
C ARG A 199 -4.68 1.06 24.73
N MET A 200 -3.92 2.15 24.57
CA MET A 200 -4.43 3.51 24.78
C MET A 200 -5.45 3.88 23.71
N LEU A 201 -5.15 3.59 22.43
CA LEU A 201 -6.07 3.86 21.30
C LEU A 201 -7.37 3.06 21.44
N GLU A 202 -7.30 1.80 21.87
CA GLU A 202 -8.48 0.97 22.13
C GLU A 202 -9.33 1.51 23.27
N ARG A 203 -8.71 1.85 24.42
CA ARG A 203 -9.44 2.45 25.56
C ARG A 203 -10.10 3.78 25.22
N ALA A 204 -9.46 4.58 24.34
CA ALA A 204 -10.04 5.82 23.81
C ALA A 204 -11.17 5.58 22.81
N GLY A 205 -11.33 4.34 22.31
CA GLY A 205 -12.25 4.01 21.22
C GLY A 205 -11.82 4.61 19.87
N ALA A 206 -10.53 4.92 19.74
CA ALA A 206 -9.88 5.34 18.50
C ALA A 206 -9.53 4.13 17.61
N ALA A 207 -9.46 2.94 18.19
CA ALA A 207 -9.45 1.64 17.51
C ALA A 207 -10.44 0.72 18.26
N LEU A 208 -11.06 -0.25 17.59
CA LEU A 208 -11.99 -1.22 18.21
C LEU A 208 -11.35 -2.59 18.37
N ASP A 209 -10.26 -2.85 17.68
CA ASP A 209 -9.46 -4.06 17.73
C ASP A 209 -8.07 -3.78 17.12
N ASP A 210 -7.12 -4.70 17.28
CA ASP A 210 -5.75 -4.62 16.75
C ASP A 210 -5.70 -4.41 15.23
N GLY A 211 -6.68 -4.95 14.49
CA GLY A 211 -6.80 -4.77 13.04
C GLY A 211 -7.05 -3.32 12.63
N MET A 212 -7.47 -2.45 13.57
CA MET A 212 -7.68 -1.03 13.33
C MET A 212 -6.47 -0.15 13.68
N ILE A 213 -5.31 -0.73 13.94
CA ILE A 213 -4.05 0.02 14.05
C ILE A 213 -3.52 0.24 12.64
N TYR A 214 -3.79 1.41 12.08
CA TYR A 214 -3.58 1.73 10.67
C TYR A 214 -2.25 2.46 10.39
N TRP A 215 -1.29 2.37 11.30
CA TRP A 215 0.04 2.93 11.04
C TRP A 215 0.66 2.35 9.78
N ASP A 216 1.39 3.20 9.04
CA ASP A 216 1.97 2.89 7.73
C ASP A 216 3.02 1.77 7.76
N VAL A 217 3.60 1.49 8.93
CA VAL A 217 4.41 0.29 9.22
C VAL A 217 4.16 -0.14 10.65
N ARG A 218 3.99 -1.45 10.88
CA ARG A 218 3.70 -2.01 12.21
C ARG A 218 4.16 -3.47 12.33
N PRO A 219 4.41 -3.97 13.55
CA PRO A 219 4.38 -5.40 13.80
C PRO A 219 2.99 -5.96 13.45
N SER A 220 2.92 -7.06 12.69
CA SER A 220 1.64 -7.71 12.42
C SER A 220 1.06 -8.30 13.71
N ALA A 221 -0.28 -8.21 13.86
CA ALA A 221 -0.99 -8.79 14.99
C ALA A 221 -1.11 -10.32 14.87
N ASN A 222 -1.14 -10.86 13.64
CA ASN A 222 -1.49 -12.25 13.36
C ASN A 222 -0.31 -13.09 12.89
N PHE A 223 0.75 -12.48 12.37
CA PHE A 223 1.89 -13.17 11.75
C PHE A 223 3.22 -12.68 12.34
N PRO A 224 4.27 -13.51 12.34
CA PRO A 224 5.62 -13.10 12.77
C PRO A 224 6.29 -12.23 11.68
N THR A 225 5.66 -11.11 11.33
CA THR A 225 6.09 -10.21 10.27
C THR A 225 6.04 -8.76 10.71
N VAL A 226 6.83 -7.90 10.06
CA VAL A 226 6.53 -6.48 9.95
C VAL A 226 5.65 -6.27 8.71
N GLU A 227 4.66 -5.41 8.84
CA GLU A 227 3.68 -5.08 7.80
C GLU A 227 3.85 -3.62 7.39
N VAL A 228 4.16 -3.37 6.11
CA VAL A 228 4.24 -2.03 5.52
C VAL A 228 2.97 -1.75 4.72
N ARG A 229 2.24 -0.68 5.07
CA ARG A 229 0.88 -0.36 4.61
C ARG A 229 0.77 0.99 3.87
N VAL A 230 1.87 1.72 3.78
CA VAL A 230 1.91 3.11 3.25
C VAL A 230 1.48 3.21 1.78
N CYS A 231 1.63 2.12 1.02
CA CYS A 231 1.50 2.10 -0.43
C CYS A 231 0.03 2.18 -0.91
N ASP A 232 -0.25 3.01 -1.91
CA ASP A 232 -1.42 2.79 -2.76
C ASP A 232 -1.26 1.43 -3.44
N VAL A 233 -2.34 0.72 -3.78
CA VAL A 233 -2.23 -0.46 -4.63
C VAL A 233 -1.59 -0.07 -5.96
N PRO A 234 -0.44 -0.67 -6.35
CA PRO A 234 0.22 -0.33 -7.62
C PRO A 234 -0.65 -0.72 -8.82
N ALA A 235 -0.56 0.04 -9.90
CA ALA A 235 -1.39 -0.21 -11.06
C ALA A 235 -1.05 -1.54 -11.76
N THR A 236 0.23 -1.96 -11.75
CA THR A 236 0.69 -3.19 -12.42
C THR A 236 1.30 -4.19 -11.43
N VAL A 237 1.29 -5.48 -11.79
CA VAL A 237 1.99 -6.54 -11.02
C VAL A 237 3.48 -6.24 -10.88
N ALA A 238 4.11 -5.73 -11.94
CA ALA A 238 5.55 -5.41 -11.93
C ALA A 238 5.88 -4.35 -10.84
N GLU A 239 5.03 -3.33 -10.68
CA GLU A 239 5.19 -2.30 -9.65
C GLU A 239 4.95 -2.86 -8.24
N THR A 240 4.03 -3.81 -8.07
CA THR A 240 3.81 -4.49 -6.78
C THR A 240 5.04 -5.32 -6.40
N VAL A 241 5.60 -6.08 -7.34
CA VAL A 241 6.83 -6.85 -7.12
C VAL A 241 8.00 -5.93 -6.79
N LEU A 242 8.13 -4.80 -7.49
CA LEU A 242 9.17 -3.79 -7.22
C LEU A 242 9.10 -3.32 -5.76
N VAL A 243 7.94 -2.84 -5.32
CA VAL A 243 7.81 -2.29 -3.96
C VAL A 243 7.97 -3.37 -2.90
N ALA A 244 7.44 -4.58 -3.11
CA ALA A 244 7.60 -5.70 -2.18
C ALA A 244 9.07 -6.11 -2.05
N THR A 245 9.82 -6.15 -3.16
CA THR A 245 11.25 -6.45 -3.17
C THR A 245 12.07 -5.37 -2.45
N LEU A 246 11.75 -4.09 -2.68
CA LEU A 246 12.41 -2.97 -1.98
C LEU A 246 12.14 -3.00 -0.47
N ILE A 247 10.90 -3.27 -0.06
CA ILE A 247 10.54 -3.39 1.36
C ILE A 247 11.27 -4.58 1.99
N ARG A 248 11.29 -5.74 1.32
CA ARG A 248 12.02 -6.93 1.79
C ARG A 248 13.50 -6.65 1.99
N ALA A 249 14.13 -5.98 1.03
CA ALA A 249 15.53 -5.58 1.14
C ALA A 249 15.76 -4.55 2.26
N GLY A 250 14.83 -3.63 2.48
CA GLY A 250 14.83 -2.68 3.60
C GLY A 250 14.77 -3.39 4.95
N VAL A 251 13.86 -4.37 5.09
CA VAL A 251 13.75 -5.20 6.30
C VAL A 251 15.06 -5.99 6.56
N MET A 252 15.64 -6.60 5.53
CA MET A 252 16.92 -7.31 5.65
C MET A 252 18.05 -6.39 6.11
N THR A 253 18.09 -5.17 5.59
CA THR A 253 19.09 -4.17 5.97
C THR A 253 18.89 -3.73 7.43
N ALA A 254 17.66 -3.47 7.83
CA ALA A 254 17.33 -3.10 9.20
C ALA A 254 17.61 -4.22 10.21
N LEU A 255 17.31 -5.48 9.86
CA LEU A 255 17.62 -6.64 10.71
C LEU A 255 19.12 -6.83 10.91
N ARG A 256 19.95 -6.59 9.88
CA ARG A 256 21.41 -6.62 10.04
C ARG A 256 21.85 -5.54 11.04
N GLY A 257 21.37 -4.30 10.91
CA GLY A 257 21.67 -3.23 11.86
C GLY A 257 21.20 -3.57 13.28
N TYR A 258 20.06 -4.28 13.43
CA TYR A 258 19.57 -4.78 14.71
C TYR A 258 20.55 -5.77 15.36
N ASP A 259 21.02 -6.76 14.60
CA ASP A 259 21.98 -7.77 15.06
C ASP A 259 23.35 -7.14 15.42
N GLU A 260 23.74 -6.08 14.73
CA GLU A 260 24.98 -5.33 14.95
C GLU A 260 24.85 -4.25 16.06
N GLY A 261 23.62 -4.04 16.58
CA GLY A 261 23.34 -3.03 17.61
C GLY A 261 23.40 -1.59 17.10
N GLU A 262 23.18 -1.38 15.78
CA GLU A 262 23.17 -0.06 15.19
C GLU A 262 21.96 0.77 15.63
N PRO A 263 22.15 2.05 16.01
CA PRO A 263 21.04 2.90 16.36
C PRO A 263 20.21 3.30 15.14
N VAL A 264 18.89 3.38 15.30
CA VAL A 264 18.00 3.91 14.27
C VAL A 264 17.84 5.43 14.39
N PRO A 265 17.65 6.17 13.27
CA PRO A 265 17.47 7.61 13.29
C PRO A 265 16.24 8.02 14.10
N ARG A 266 16.42 8.99 15.02
CA ARG A 266 15.31 9.62 15.76
C ARG A 266 14.90 10.92 15.08
N LEU A 267 13.78 10.90 14.40
CA LEU A 267 13.20 12.06 13.72
C LEU A 267 11.92 12.50 14.44
N ALA A 268 11.68 13.80 14.47
CA ALA A 268 10.44 14.33 15.01
C ALA A 268 9.24 13.93 14.12
N ASP A 269 8.10 13.64 14.74
CA ASP A 269 6.88 13.26 14.01
C ASP A 269 6.43 14.34 13.02
N SER A 270 6.71 15.62 13.30
CA SER A 270 6.43 16.74 12.39
C SER A 270 7.25 16.67 11.10
N GLN A 271 8.51 16.22 11.17
CA GLN A 271 9.39 16.04 10.01
C GLN A 271 8.89 14.89 9.13
N ILE A 272 8.59 13.76 9.77
CA ILE A 272 8.02 12.58 9.07
C ILE A 272 6.71 12.96 8.39
N ARG A 273 5.79 13.65 9.08
CA ARG A 273 4.50 14.07 8.48
C ARG A 273 4.68 15.07 7.34
N ALA A 274 5.62 16.00 7.43
CA ALA A 274 5.90 16.94 6.34
C ALA A 274 6.41 16.21 5.09
N ALA A 275 7.35 15.26 5.25
CA ALA A 275 7.86 14.45 4.15
C ALA A 275 6.76 13.57 3.54
N HIS A 276 5.92 12.99 4.37
CA HIS A 276 4.79 12.17 3.93
C HIS A 276 3.77 12.98 3.13
N TRP A 277 3.38 14.18 3.63
CA TRP A 277 2.51 15.08 2.89
C TRP A 277 3.11 15.48 1.54
N LYS A 278 4.41 15.85 1.51
CA LYS A 278 5.08 16.23 0.25
C LYS A 278 5.10 15.08 -0.75
N ALA A 279 5.37 13.87 -0.32
CA ALA A 279 5.32 12.68 -1.17
C ALA A 279 3.91 12.40 -1.70
N ALA A 280 2.88 12.53 -0.84
CA ALA A 280 1.48 12.38 -1.26
C ALA A 280 1.07 13.44 -2.30
N HIS A 281 1.54 14.66 -2.14
CA HIS A 281 1.22 15.78 -3.02
C HIS A 281 1.99 15.70 -4.34
N ASP A 282 3.32 15.65 -4.29
CA ASP A 282 4.20 15.80 -5.44
C ASP A 282 4.43 14.48 -6.19
N GLY A 283 4.41 13.33 -5.47
CA GLY A 283 4.70 12.01 -6.01
C GLY A 283 6.14 11.86 -6.49
N LEU A 284 6.40 10.78 -7.23
CA LEU A 284 7.76 10.45 -7.74
C LEU A 284 8.28 11.46 -8.79
N GLY A 285 7.38 12.15 -9.48
CA GLY A 285 7.74 13.13 -10.50
C GLY A 285 8.09 14.52 -9.96
N GLY A 286 7.89 14.77 -8.67
CA GLY A 286 8.18 16.04 -8.01
C GLY A 286 9.35 15.96 -7.04
N GLU A 287 9.22 16.64 -5.89
CA GLU A 287 10.26 16.71 -4.86
C GLU A 287 9.84 15.95 -3.59
N GLY A 288 10.81 15.51 -2.82
CA GLY A 288 10.66 14.96 -1.46
C GLY A 288 11.56 15.70 -0.47
N ILE A 289 11.45 15.37 0.81
CA ILE A 289 12.31 15.91 1.87
C ILE A 289 13.38 14.89 2.22
N ASP A 290 14.66 15.30 2.19
CA ASP A 290 15.79 14.45 2.59
C ASP A 290 15.87 14.37 4.13
N LEU A 291 15.10 13.47 4.71
CA LEU A 291 14.99 13.34 6.18
C LEU A 291 16.29 12.88 6.85
N LEU A 292 17.17 12.19 6.14
CA LEU A 292 18.42 11.64 6.67
C LEU A 292 19.63 12.56 6.35
N GLY A 293 19.43 13.59 5.53
CA GLY A 293 20.43 14.61 5.22
C GLY A 293 20.14 15.93 5.95
N ASP A 294 20.17 17.02 5.20
CA ASP A 294 19.97 18.38 5.70
C ASP A 294 18.50 18.83 5.79
N GLN A 295 17.56 17.94 5.50
CA GLN A 295 16.11 18.17 5.47
C GLN A 295 15.65 19.17 4.39
N SER A 296 16.48 19.42 3.39
CA SER A 296 16.11 20.16 2.20
C SER A 296 15.17 19.36 1.28
N THR A 297 14.51 20.07 0.37
CA THR A 297 13.78 19.42 -0.72
C THR A 297 14.74 19.05 -1.84
N VAL A 298 14.60 17.80 -2.33
CA VAL A 298 15.37 17.25 -3.44
C VAL A 298 14.41 16.50 -4.38
N PRO A 299 14.79 16.22 -5.64
CA PRO A 299 13.97 15.40 -6.50
C PRO A 299 13.60 14.07 -5.82
N ALA A 300 12.32 13.68 -5.85
CA ALA A 300 11.85 12.45 -5.19
C ALA A 300 12.56 11.19 -5.75
N ARG A 301 12.98 11.23 -7.01
CA ARG A 301 13.77 10.15 -7.64
C ARG A 301 15.14 9.99 -7.00
N ASP A 302 15.80 11.07 -6.60
CA ASP A 302 17.11 11.01 -5.93
C ASP A 302 16.97 10.33 -4.56
N LEU A 303 15.84 10.54 -3.85
CA LEU A 303 15.55 9.83 -2.60
C LEU A 303 15.31 8.34 -2.82
N LEU A 304 14.62 7.99 -3.91
CA LEU A 304 14.43 6.58 -4.29
C LEU A 304 15.78 5.93 -4.64
N ASP A 305 16.62 6.59 -5.41
CA ASP A 305 17.96 6.08 -5.74
C ASP A 305 18.82 5.91 -4.48
N ARG A 306 18.77 6.85 -3.52
CA ARG A 306 19.44 6.70 -2.22
C ARG A 306 18.91 5.52 -1.42
N PHE A 307 17.60 5.31 -1.40
CA PHE A 307 17.01 4.13 -0.75
C PHE A 307 17.52 2.83 -1.39
N VAL A 308 17.51 2.74 -2.71
CA VAL A 308 18.01 1.58 -3.46
C VAL A 308 19.50 1.31 -3.15
N GLU A 309 20.34 2.33 -3.13
CA GLU A 309 21.76 2.17 -2.79
C GLU A 309 21.95 1.75 -1.31
N THR A 310 21.12 2.26 -0.39
CA THR A 310 21.13 1.84 1.02
C THR A 310 20.81 0.35 1.17
N VAL A 311 19.85 -0.17 0.41
CA VAL A 311 19.43 -1.58 0.47
C VAL A 311 20.11 -2.47 -0.57
N ARG A 312 21.03 -1.91 -1.38
CA ARG A 312 21.75 -2.64 -2.45
C ARG A 312 22.41 -3.93 -1.99
N PRO A 313 23.09 -4.00 -0.83
CA PRO A 313 23.69 -5.26 -0.38
C PRO A 313 22.65 -6.37 -0.18
N ALA A 314 21.47 -6.04 0.33
CA ALA A 314 20.35 -6.98 0.48
C ALA A 314 19.77 -7.39 -0.88
N LEU A 315 19.54 -6.43 -1.79
CA LEU A 315 19.08 -6.71 -3.15
C LEU A 315 20.04 -7.62 -3.91
N ALA A 316 21.36 -7.42 -3.75
CA ALA A 316 22.37 -8.27 -4.36
C ALA A 316 22.33 -9.70 -3.80
N GLN A 317 22.11 -9.86 -2.48
CA GLN A 317 21.95 -11.19 -1.84
C GLN A 317 20.70 -11.91 -2.33
N LEU A 318 19.61 -11.18 -2.59
CA LEU A 318 18.36 -11.72 -3.16
C LEU A 318 18.50 -12.05 -4.66
N GLY A 319 19.50 -11.49 -5.34
CA GLY A 319 19.66 -11.58 -6.81
C GLY A 319 18.74 -10.62 -7.57
N ASP A 320 18.11 -9.65 -6.88
CA ASP A 320 17.05 -8.79 -7.43
C ASP A 320 17.54 -7.39 -7.84
N TYR A 321 18.81 -7.02 -7.63
CA TYR A 321 19.29 -5.65 -7.85
C TYR A 321 19.06 -5.17 -9.28
N GLU A 322 19.42 -5.96 -10.28
CA GLU A 322 19.28 -5.56 -11.70
C GLU A 322 17.81 -5.47 -12.13
N SER A 323 16.95 -6.38 -11.65
CA SER A 323 15.51 -6.32 -11.94
C SER A 323 14.85 -5.10 -11.31
N VAL A 324 15.22 -4.75 -10.08
CA VAL A 324 14.76 -3.53 -9.39
C VAL A 324 15.21 -2.28 -10.16
N ARG A 325 16.48 -2.19 -10.59
CA ARG A 325 16.98 -1.06 -11.38
C ARG A 325 16.26 -0.93 -12.71
N GLY A 326 16.02 -2.05 -13.41
CA GLY A 326 15.27 -2.08 -14.66
C GLY A 326 13.83 -1.58 -14.50
N GLU A 327 13.15 -2.02 -13.43
CA GLU A 327 11.77 -1.63 -13.18
C GLU A 327 11.66 -0.16 -12.73
N ILE A 328 12.59 0.36 -11.94
CA ILE A 328 12.67 1.80 -11.61
C ILE A 328 12.88 2.62 -12.87
N ALA A 329 13.73 2.19 -13.78
CA ALA A 329 13.95 2.88 -15.07
C ALA A 329 12.65 2.90 -15.91
N ARG A 330 11.88 1.78 -15.92
CA ARG A 330 10.58 1.72 -16.58
C ARG A 330 9.58 2.70 -15.95
N VAL A 331 9.44 2.69 -14.61
CA VAL A 331 8.55 3.63 -13.90
C VAL A 331 8.98 5.07 -14.12
N ALA A 332 10.28 5.35 -14.20
CA ALA A 332 10.79 6.69 -14.50
C ALA A 332 10.42 7.17 -15.91
N ALA A 333 10.38 6.26 -16.89
CA ALA A 333 10.05 6.58 -18.29
C ALA A 333 8.53 6.66 -18.52
N GLU A 334 7.77 5.72 -17.99
CA GLU A 334 6.33 5.58 -18.24
C GLU A 334 5.45 6.34 -17.23
N GLY A 335 5.97 6.62 -16.05
CA GLY A 335 5.26 7.13 -14.90
C GLY A 335 4.62 6.02 -14.07
N ASN A 336 4.41 6.29 -12.76
CA ASN A 336 3.62 5.44 -11.88
C ASN A 336 2.11 5.62 -12.15
N GLY A 337 1.27 4.95 -11.35
CA GLY A 337 -0.18 5.01 -11.52
C GLY A 337 -0.74 6.44 -11.55
N ALA A 338 -0.28 7.33 -10.66
CA ALA A 338 -0.76 8.72 -10.62
C ALA A 338 -0.43 9.50 -11.91
N VAL A 339 0.78 9.30 -12.44
CA VAL A 339 1.20 9.95 -13.70
C VAL A 339 0.35 9.42 -14.86
N ARG A 340 0.10 8.10 -14.92
CA ARG A 340 -0.72 7.49 -15.97
C ARG A 340 -2.19 7.94 -15.86
N GLN A 341 -2.79 8.00 -14.66
CA GLN A 341 -4.13 8.55 -14.44
C GLN A 341 -4.25 9.99 -14.97
N ARG A 342 -3.30 10.87 -14.61
CA ARG A 342 -3.29 12.26 -15.09
C ARG A 342 -3.10 12.35 -16.59
N ARG A 343 -2.25 11.50 -17.19
CA ARG A 343 -2.06 11.45 -18.64
C ARG A 343 -3.36 11.04 -19.34
N ALA A 344 -4.07 10.03 -18.85
CA ALA A 344 -5.36 9.62 -19.38
C ALA A 344 -6.39 10.75 -19.24
N TRP A 345 -6.51 11.35 -18.06
CA TRP A 345 -7.42 12.47 -17.80
C TRP A 345 -7.18 13.67 -18.73
N ARG A 346 -5.93 14.03 -18.98
CA ARG A 346 -5.57 15.19 -19.83
C ARG A 346 -5.89 15.00 -21.31
N ARG A 347 -6.20 13.79 -21.77
CA ARG A 347 -6.56 13.53 -23.18
C ARG A 347 -7.87 14.24 -23.55
N ARG A 348 -8.90 14.09 -22.73
CA ARG A 348 -10.25 14.62 -23.03
C ARG A 348 -11.00 15.14 -21.81
N GLY A 349 -10.48 14.99 -20.59
CA GLY A 349 -11.19 15.27 -19.35
C GLY A 349 -12.30 14.25 -19.05
N GLU A 350 -12.24 13.07 -19.67
CA GLU A 350 -13.24 12.02 -19.53
C GLU A 350 -12.79 10.95 -18.55
N ILE A 351 -13.62 10.64 -17.57
CA ILE A 351 -13.30 9.64 -16.55
C ILE A 351 -13.17 8.23 -17.14
N ALA A 352 -13.86 7.96 -18.23
CA ALA A 352 -13.76 6.69 -18.94
C ALA A 352 -12.34 6.39 -19.43
N ASP A 353 -11.56 7.41 -19.82
CA ASP A 353 -10.17 7.25 -20.23
C ASP A 353 -9.28 6.80 -19.07
N VAL A 354 -9.54 7.32 -17.86
CA VAL A 354 -8.83 6.94 -16.63
C VAL A 354 -9.18 5.51 -16.24
N ILE A 355 -10.46 5.14 -16.30
CA ILE A 355 -10.93 3.79 -15.99
C ILE A 355 -10.33 2.77 -16.96
N SER A 356 -10.30 3.04 -18.26
CA SER A 356 -9.68 2.17 -19.27
C SER A 356 -8.18 1.97 -18.99
N GLU A 357 -7.45 3.06 -18.72
CA GLU A 357 -6.02 3.00 -18.36
C GLU A 357 -5.76 2.11 -17.14
N LEU A 358 -6.58 2.27 -16.07
CA LEU A 358 -6.44 1.50 -14.83
C LEU A 358 -6.79 0.01 -15.04
N ALA A 359 -7.81 -0.30 -15.82
CA ALA A 359 -8.24 -1.66 -16.09
C ALA A 359 -7.21 -2.41 -16.95
N GLU A 360 -6.66 -1.76 -17.97
CA GLU A 360 -5.61 -2.32 -18.82
C GLU A 360 -4.33 -2.58 -18.00
N ALA A 361 -3.95 -1.63 -17.13
CA ALA A 361 -2.79 -1.77 -16.27
C ALA A 361 -2.92 -2.92 -15.27
N ALA A 362 -4.10 -3.14 -14.71
CA ALA A 362 -4.33 -4.17 -13.68
C ALA A 362 -3.96 -5.58 -14.11
N ILE A 363 -4.12 -5.90 -15.41
CA ILE A 363 -3.84 -7.22 -16.01
C ILE A 363 -2.51 -7.25 -16.78
N SER A 364 -1.83 -6.10 -16.94
CA SER A 364 -0.50 -6.05 -17.57
C SER A 364 0.54 -6.57 -16.58
N GLY A 365 1.27 -7.62 -16.94
CA GLY A 365 2.27 -8.33 -16.13
C GLY A 365 3.70 -7.96 -16.46
#